data_dad3995dcdfea00f49b9c9d2e945b165
#
_entry.id   dad3995dcdfea00f49b9c9d2e945b165
#
_cell.length_a   1.000
_cell.length_b   1.000
_cell.length_c   1.000
_cell.angle_alpha   90.00
_cell.angle_beta   90.00
_cell.angle_gamma   90.00
#
_symmetry.space_group_name_H-M   'P 1'
#
loop_
_entity.id
_entity.type
_entity.pdbx_description
1 polymer ?
#
loop_
_entity_poly.entity_id
_entity_poly.type
_entity_poly.pdbx_seq_one_letter_code
_entity_poly.pdbx_strand_id
1 'polypeptide(L)'
;NLKRATLRQQYVLRRMNELGYLTDDATARAREEPLKLNRERQMYPVLAEYVAEMARQEVFEQYGEKTYVSGIRVYTTIRKLDQESAVSALRKGVLEYDRRHGYRGPEALIKLPDANDEAEEAADEALQEREIIGDLMPAVVLEIDKQKVIAYTRRGETVTLSGDALKFIARALAEKSSPLKPVR
;
A
#
# COMPACT_ATOMS: atom_id res chain seq x y z
N ASN A 1 1.37 -1.22 11.31
CA ASN A 1 1.76 -2.38 12.13
C ASN A 1 0.89 -2.43 13.38
N LEU A 2 0.05 -3.48 13.50
CA LEU A 2 -0.89 -3.64 14.63
C LEU A 2 -0.14 -3.75 15.97
N LYS A 3 0.97 -4.48 16.00
CA LYS A 3 1.81 -4.67 17.20
C LYS A 3 2.29 -3.33 17.77
N ARG A 4 2.83 -2.44 16.90
CA ARG A 4 3.26 -1.08 17.32
C ARG A 4 2.08 -0.23 17.79
N ALA A 5 0.93 -0.32 17.13
CA ALA A 5 -0.27 0.40 17.54
C ALA A 5 -0.78 -0.03 18.92
N THR A 6 -0.78 -1.34 19.18
CA THR A 6 -1.15 -1.89 20.50
C THR A 6 -0.17 -1.45 21.60
N LEU A 7 1.14 -1.51 21.34
CA LEU A 7 2.14 -1.02 22.30
C LEU A 7 1.94 0.46 22.61
N ARG A 8 1.66 1.28 21.60
CA ARG A 8 1.38 2.71 21.79
C ARG A 8 0.10 2.95 22.57
N GLN A 9 -0.98 2.22 22.29
CA GLN A 9 -2.23 2.28 23.05
C GLN A 9 -1.98 1.96 24.54
N GLN A 10 -1.29 0.85 24.83
CA GLN A 10 -1.00 0.45 26.21
C GLN A 10 -0.15 1.50 26.95
N TYR A 11 0.84 2.08 26.28
CA TYR A 11 1.63 3.17 26.84
C TYR A 11 0.75 4.40 27.18
N VAL A 12 -0.11 4.81 26.25
CA VAL A 12 -0.99 5.96 26.45
C VAL A 12 -1.96 5.72 27.61
N LEU A 13 -2.62 4.55 27.65
CA LEU A 13 -3.55 4.19 28.72
C LEU A 13 -2.87 4.18 30.10
N ARG A 14 -1.65 3.66 30.18
CA ARG A 14 -0.85 3.70 31.41
C ARG A 14 -0.58 5.15 31.85
N ARG A 15 -0.13 6.02 30.93
CA ARG A 15 0.14 7.42 31.26
C ARG A 15 -1.11 8.20 31.67
N MET A 16 -2.26 7.91 31.05
CA MET A 16 -3.52 8.51 31.43
C MET A 16 -3.95 8.11 32.85
N ASN A 17 -3.72 6.85 33.22
CA ASN A 17 -3.98 6.35 34.59
C ASN A 17 -3.02 7.01 35.59
N GLU A 18 -1.71 7.01 35.33
CA GLU A 18 -0.68 7.64 36.20
C GLU A 18 -0.94 9.13 36.45
N LEU A 19 -1.51 9.84 35.46
CA LEU A 19 -1.85 11.26 35.55
C LEU A 19 -3.26 11.53 36.10
N GLY A 20 -4.02 10.49 36.48
CA GLY A 20 -5.34 10.59 37.06
C GLY A 20 -6.47 10.89 36.08
N TYR A 21 -6.22 10.76 34.75
CA TYR A 21 -7.28 10.92 33.73
C TYR A 21 -8.18 9.68 33.62
N LEU A 22 -7.68 8.51 34.01
CA LEU A 22 -8.43 7.26 34.03
C LEU A 22 -8.30 6.57 35.39
N THR A 23 -9.38 5.96 35.85
CA THR A 23 -9.36 5.06 37.01
C THR A 23 -8.74 3.71 36.63
N ASP A 24 -8.31 2.91 37.62
CA ASP A 24 -7.76 1.58 37.39
C ASP A 24 -8.73 0.67 36.65
N ASP A 25 -10.02 0.67 37.05
CA ASP A 25 -11.09 -0.10 36.37
C ASP A 25 -11.31 0.33 34.91
N ALA A 26 -11.27 1.63 34.63
CA ALA A 26 -11.44 2.14 33.27
C ALA A 26 -10.23 1.78 32.41
N THR A 27 -9.03 1.83 32.98
CA THR A 27 -7.78 1.44 32.29
C THR A 27 -7.78 -0.05 31.97
N ALA A 28 -8.21 -0.92 32.91
CA ALA A 28 -8.29 -2.35 32.68
C ALA A 28 -9.26 -2.69 31.53
N ARG A 29 -10.47 -2.11 31.54
CA ARG A 29 -11.45 -2.30 30.46
C ARG A 29 -10.94 -1.81 29.11
N ALA A 30 -10.31 -0.64 29.06
CA ALA A 30 -9.77 -0.09 27.81
C ALA A 30 -8.59 -0.89 27.22
N ARG A 31 -7.85 -1.63 28.05
CA ARG A 31 -6.79 -2.54 27.59
C ARG A 31 -7.32 -3.81 26.95
N GLU A 32 -8.48 -4.28 27.39
CA GLU A 32 -9.14 -5.47 26.85
C GLU A 32 -9.84 -5.18 25.51
N GLU A 33 -10.14 -3.90 25.24
CA GLU A 33 -10.81 -3.51 24.00
C GLU A 33 -9.87 -3.65 22.80
N PRO A 34 -10.24 -4.49 21.78
CA PRO A 34 -9.41 -4.69 20.60
C PRO A 34 -9.32 -3.40 19.78
N LEU A 35 -8.10 -3.09 19.31
CA LEU A 35 -7.88 -1.97 18.39
C LEU A 35 -8.64 -2.20 17.07
N LYS A 36 -9.61 -1.34 16.82
CA LYS A 36 -10.29 -1.26 15.52
C LYS A 36 -9.50 -0.30 14.63
N LEU A 37 -8.70 -0.86 13.73
CA LEU A 37 -8.02 -0.04 12.72
C LEU A 37 -9.04 0.33 11.64
N ASN A 38 -9.35 1.62 11.53
CA ASN A 38 -10.07 2.12 10.37
C ASN A 38 -9.09 2.17 9.19
N ARG A 39 -9.06 1.10 8.40
CA ARG A 39 -8.26 0.98 7.17
C ARG A 39 -9.03 1.47 5.94
N GLU A 40 -10.27 1.91 6.15
CA GLU A 40 -11.07 2.46 5.05
C GLU A 40 -10.44 3.79 4.60
N ARG A 41 -9.63 3.71 3.55
CA ARG A 41 -9.40 4.88 2.70
C ARG A 41 -10.77 5.38 2.28
N GLN A 42 -10.98 6.68 2.30
CA GLN A 42 -12.17 7.28 1.68
C GLN A 42 -12.26 6.72 0.25
N MET A 43 -13.07 5.67 0.07
CA MET A 43 -13.31 5.11 -1.25
C MET A 43 -14.25 6.08 -1.97
N TYR A 44 -13.68 6.82 -2.88
CA TYR A 44 -14.49 7.60 -3.80
C TYR A 44 -15.32 6.64 -4.67
N PRO A 45 -16.59 6.96 -4.94
CA PRO A 45 -17.48 6.06 -5.67
C PRO A 45 -17.08 5.84 -7.13
N VAL A 46 -16.09 6.60 -7.63
CA VAL A 46 -15.53 6.50 -8.99
C VAL A 46 -14.03 6.75 -8.93
N LEU A 47 -13.25 5.92 -9.62
CA LEU A 47 -11.81 6.14 -9.84
C LEU A 47 -11.66 7.19 -10.95
N ALA A 48 -11.59 8.45 -10.58
CA ALA A 48 -11.54 9.58 -11.51
C ALA A 48 -10.57 10.68 -11.04
N GLU A 49 -9.48 10.29 -10.38
CA GLU A 49 -8.50 11.20 -9.78
C GLU A 49 -7.91 12.15 -10.82
N TYR A 50 -7.61 11.65 -12.02
CA TYR A 50 -7.08 12.48 -13.12
C TYR A 50 -8.11 13.50 -13.63
N VAL A 51 -9.39 13.09 -13.73
CA VAL A 51 -10.46 14.00 -14.12
C VAL A 51 -10.70 15.05 -13.03
N ALA A 52 -10.65 14.65 -11.77
CA ALA A 52 -10.76 15.57 -10.63
C ALA A 52 -9.62 16.59 -10.63
N GLU A 53 -8.39 16.16 -10.94
CA GLU A 53 -7.24 17.06 -11.02
C GLU A 53 -7.34 18.03 -12.21
N MET A 54 -7.78 17.56 -13.38
CA MET A 54 -8.05 18.42 -14.52
C MET A 54 -9.10 19.49 -14.18
N ALA A 55 -10.20 19.08 -13.54
CA ALA A 55 -11.24 20.01 -13.10
C ALA A 55 -10.71 21.00 -12.05
N ARG A 56 -9.86 20.54 -11.11
CA ARG A 56 -9.23 21.42 -10.13
C ARG A 56 -8.34 22.48 -10.80
N GLN A 57 -7.54 22.09 -11.77
CA GLN A 57 -6.64 22.99 -12.50
C GLN A 57 -7.43 24.07 -13.25
N GLU A 58 -8.49 23.69 -13.97
CA GLU A 58 -9.36 24.60 -14.71
C GLU A 58 -10.02 25.64 -13.80
N VAL A 59 -10.54 25.18 -12.64
CA VAL A 59 -11.17 26.08 -11.67
C VAL A 59 -10.13 26.97 -10.98
N PHE A 60 -8.94 26.44 -10.70
CA PHE A 60 -7.87 27.23 -10.11
C PHE A 60 -7.36 28.34 -11.09
N GLU A 61 -7.29 28.03 -12.36
CA GLU A 61 -6.93 29.03 -13.38
C GLU A 61 -7.90 30.20 -13.42
N GLN A 62 -9.20 29.93 -13.21
CA GLN A 62 -10.24 30.97 -13.20
C GLN A 62 -10.33 31.76 -11.88
N TYR A 63 -10.20 31.08 -10.74
CA TYR A 63 -10.53 31.63 -9.42
C TYR A 63 -9.33 31.76 -8.46
N GLY A 64 -8.16 31.23 -8.84
CA GLY A 64 -6.95 31.25 -8.00
C GLY A 64 -7.19 30.62 -6.62
N GLU A 65 -6.61 31.19 -5.58
CA GLU A 65 -6.71 30.73 -4.19
C GLU A 65 -8.15 30.62 -3.67
N LYS A 66 -9.10 31.36 -4.24
CA LYS A 66 -10.52 31.26 -3.88
C LYS A 66 -11.10 29.88 -4.14
N THR A 67 -10.51 29.10 -5.06
CA THR A 67 -10.89 27.73 -5.36
C THR A 67 -11.00 26.87 -4.11
N TYR A 68 -10.11 27.05 -3.13
CA TYR A 68 -10.03 26.20 -1.94
C TYR A 68 -10.91 26.67 -0.78
N VAL A 69 -11.35 27.93 -0.76
CA VAL A 69 -12.06 28.52 0.37
C VAL A 69 -13.51 28.89 0.08
N SER A 70 -13.92 28.92 -1.19
CA SER A 70 -15.25 29.37 -1.62
C SER A 70 -16.31 28.27 -1.70
N GLY A 71 -15.95 26.99 -1.41
CA GLY A 71 -16.90 25.88 -1.46
C GLY A 71 -17.44 25.60 -2.87
N ILE A 72 -16.64 25.82 -3.90
CA ILE A 72 -17.03 25.61 -5.32
C ILE A 72 -17.37 24.15 -5.57
N ARG A 73 -18.49 23.91 -6.26
CA ARG A 73 -18.89 22.58 -6.74
C ARG A 73 -18.73 22.52 -8.25
N VAL A 74 -17.99 21.52 -8.71
CA VAL A 74 -17.73 21.29 -10.15
C VAL A 74 -18.53 20.10 -10.62
N TYR A 75 -19.36 20.29 -11.65
CA TYR A 75 -20.12 19.22 -12.28
C TYR A 75 -19.46 18.86 -13.61
N THR A 76 -19.07 17.61 -13.75
CA THR A 76 -18.45 17.08 -14.97
C THR A 76 -19.44 16.27 -15.80
N THR A 77 -19.13 16.01 -17.06
CA THR A 77 -19.94 15.19 -17.97
C THR A 77 -19.58 13.70 -17.94
N ILE A 78 -18.61 13.29 -17.12
CA ILE A 78 -18.21 11.87 -17.03
C ILE A 78 -19.33 11.02 -16.44
N ARG A 79 -19.48 9.81 -16.97
CA ARG A 79 -20.39 8.80 -16.44
C ARG A 79 -19.60 7.71 -15.74
N LYS A 80 -20.06 7.29 -14.56
CA LYS A 80 -19.38 6.29 -13.73
C LYS A 80 -19.01 5.03 -14.51
N LEU A 81 -19.97 4.42 -15.23
CA LEU A 81 -19.73 3.17 -15.96
C LEU A 81 -18.69 3.31 -17.07
N ASP A 82 -18.71 4.44 -17.79
CA ASP A 82 -17.75 4.69 -18.86
C ASP A 82 -16.34 4.91 -18.27
N GLN A 83 -16.25 5.64 -17.18
CA GLN A 83 -14.97 5.88 -16.49
C GLN A 83 -14.37 4.59 -15.92
N GLU A 84 -15.17 3.74 -15.28
CA GLU A 84 -14.73 2.45 -14.78
C GLU A 84 -14.26 1.52 -15.91
N SER A 85 -14.98 1.51 -17.02
CA SER A 85 -14.62 0.74 -18.21
C SER A 85 -13.30 1.24 -18.83
N ALA A 86 -13.13 2.56 -18.92
CA ALA A 86 -11.91 3.18 -19.44
C ALA A 86 -10.70 2.89 -18.56
N VAL A 87 -10.83 3.03 -17.23
CA VAL A 87 -9.76 2.71 -16.27
C VAL A 87 -9.38 1.23 -16.37
N SER A 88 -10.36 0.33 -16.41
CA SER A 88 -10.12 -1.12 -16.53
C SER A 88 -9.40 -1.47 -17.84
N ALA A 89 -9.85 -0.92 -18.97
CA ALA A 89 -9.24 -1.14 -20.27
C ALA A 89 -7.80 -0.60 -20.34
N LEU A 90 -7.57 0.62 -19.84
CA LEU A 90 -6.25 1.23 -19.80
C LEU A 90 -5.28 0.38 -18.96
N ARG A 91 -5.68 0.01 -17.73
CA ARG A 91 -4.85 -0.81 -16.85
C ARG A 91 -4.51 -2.15 -17.47
N LYS A 92 -5.51 -2.84 -18.03
CA LYS A 92 -5.29 -4.10 -18.74
C LYS A 92 -4.28 -3.93 -19.88
N GLY A 93 -4.45 -2.92 -20.71
CA GLY A 93 -3.54 -2.64 -21.83
C GLY A 93 -2.11 -2.36 -21.38
N VAL A 94 -1.92 -1.56 -20.33
CA VAL A 94 -0.60 -1.24 -19.77
C VAL A 94 0.07 -2.50 -19.19
N LEU A 95 -0.66 -3.31 -18.42
CA LEU A 95 -0.12 -4.54 -17.85
C LEU A 95 0.21 -5.59 -18.91
N GLU A 96 -0.61 -5.72 -19.96
CA GLU A 96 -0.31 -6.59 -21.11
C GLU A 96 0.91 -6.11 -21.88
N TYR A 97 1.06 -4.80 -22.06
CA TYR A 97 2.24 -4.21 -22.67
C TYR A 97 3.49 -4.52 -21.85
N ASP A 98 3.46 -4.30 -20.53
CA ASP A 98 4.59 -4.57 -19.64
C ASP A 98 4.98 -6.05 -19.64
N ARG A 99 4.00 -6.97 -19.59
CA ARG A 99 4.25 -8.42 -19.67
C ARG A 99 4.94 -8.83 -20.97
N ARG A 100 4.60 -8.22 -22.10
CA ARG A 100 5.24 -8.50 -23.40
C ARG A 100 6.69 -8.05 -23.46
N HIS A 101 7.04 -6.99 -22.71
CA HIS A 101 8.41 -6.49 -22.62
C HIS A 101 9.26 -7.23 -21.60
N GLY A 102 8.65 -8.09 -20.77
CA GLY A 102 9.31 -8.92 -19.79
C GLY A 102 9.68 -8.18 -18.51
N TYR A 103 10.14 -8.93 -17.54
CA TYR A 103 10.52 -8.42 -16.24
C TYR A 103 11.81 -7.59 -16.30
N ARG A 104 11.80 -6.40 -15.73
CA ARG A 104 12.90 -5.43 -15.78
C ARG A 104 13.70 -5.31 -14.49
N GLY A 105 13.38 -6.10 -13.48
CA GLY A 105 14.01 -6.09 -12.17
C GLY A 105 13.11 -5.50 -11.07
N PRO A 106 13.57 -5.56 -9.81
CA PRO A 106 12.88 -4.94 -8.69
C PRO A 106 13.00 -3.42 -8.76
N GLU A 107 12.03 -2.71 -8.19
CA GLU A 107 12.07 -1.24 -8.10
C GLU A 107 13.18 -0.73 -7.17
N ALA A 108 13.50 -1.50 -6.12
CA ALA A 108 14.56 -1.19 -5.18
C ALA A 108 15.13 -2.45 -4.53
N LEU A 109 16.35 -2.35 -4.03
CA LEU A 109 17.01 -3.36 -3.21
C LEU A 109 16.97 -2.90 -1.75
N ILE A 110 16.48 -3.76 -0.87
CA ILE A 110 16.34 -3.50 0.56
C ILE A 110 17.26 -4.46 1.30
N LYS A 111 18.08 -3.94 2.21
CA LYS A 111 18.87 -4.75 3.11
C LYS A 111 17.98 -5.17 4.28
N LEU A 112 17.72 -6.46 4.38
CA LEU A 112 16.98 -7.02 5.50
C LEU A 112 17.98 -7.55 6.56
N PRO A 113 17.77 -7.26 7.85
CA PRO A 113 18.49 -7.91 8.95
C PRO A 113 18.28 -9.41 8.98
N ASP A 114 19.23 -10.14 9.60
CA ASP A 114 19.12 -11.61 9.71
C ASP A 114 18.09 -12.06 10.74
N ALA A 115 17.76 -11.22 11.72
CA ALA A 115 16.72 -11.48 12.72
C ALA A 115 15.33 -11.29 12.12
N ASN A 116 14.45 -12.29 12.23
CA ASN A 116 13.13 -12.28 11.59
C ASN A 116 12.26 -11.06 12.01
N ASP A 117 12.22 -10.72 13.28
CA ASP A 117 11.43 -9.58 13.79
C ASP A 117 11.94 -8.23 13.24
N GLU A 118 13.27 -8.05 13.17
CA GLU A 118 13.90 -6.87 12.61
C GLU A 118 13.76 -6.80 11.09
N ALA A 119 13.76 -7.94 10.40
CA ALA A 119 13.54 -8.02 8.97
C ALA A 119 12.11 -7.62 8.58
N GLU A 120 11.12 -8.03 9.37
CA GLU A 120 9.73 -7.59 9.17
C GLU A 120 9.56 -6.09 9.41
N GLU A 121 10.22 -5.53 10.44
CA GLU A 121 10.18 -4.09 10.70
C GLU A 121 10.83 -3.29 9.58
N ALA A 122 11.98 -3.72 9.08
CA ALA A 122 12.66 -3.08 7.96
C ALA A 122 11.85 -3.18 6.65
N ALA A 123 11.18 -4.31 6.42
CA ALA A 123 10.28 -4.49 5.29
C ALA A 123 9.04 -3.58 5.39
N ASP A 124 8.42 -3.48 6.58
CA ASP A 124 7.29 -2.58 6.84
C ASP A 124 7.67 -1.12 6.56
N GLU A 125 8.83 -0.66 7.05
CA GLU A 125 9.32 0.70 6.86
C GLU A 125 9.53 1.02 5.37
N ALA A 126 10.22 0.13 4.66
CA ALA A 126 10.44 0.28 3.22
C ALA A 126 9.15 0.28 2.40
N LEU A 127 8.14 -0.49 2.81
CA LEU A 127 6.85 -0.57 2.14
C LEU A 127 5.92 0.60 2.48
N GLN A 128 6.12 1.32 3.59
CA GLN A 128 5.34 2.51 3.93
C GLN A 128 5.53 3.64 2.94
N GLU A 129 6.72 3.78 2.38
CA GLU A 129 7.04 4.79 1.36
C GLU A 129 6.45 4.47 -0.02
N ARG A 130 5.93 3.24 -0.23
CA ARG A 130 5.41 2.77 -1.52
C ARG A 130 3.90 2.78 -1.54
N GLU A 131 3.32 3.41 -2.55
CA GLU A 131 1.86 3.47 -2.68
C GLU A 131 1.28 2.18 -3.29
N ILE A 132 0.07 1.84 -2.85
CA ILE A 132 -0.74 0.82 -3.51
C ILE A 132 -1.40 1.48 -4.72
N ILE A 133 -1.09 1.01 -5.92
CA ILE A 133 -1.62 1.58 -7.16
C ILE A 133 -2.71 0.66 -7.70
N GLY A 134 -3.96 0.96 -7.36
CA GLY A 134 -5.11 0.13 -7.70
C GLY A 134 -5.03 -1.25 -7.05
N ASP A 135 -4.88 -2.30 -7.85
CA ASP A 135 -4.72 -3.70 -7.42
C ASP A 135 -3.25 -4.15 -7.29
N LEU A 136 -2.30 -3.27 -7.64
CA LEU A 136 -0.87 -3.57 -7.48
C LEU A 136 -0.43 -3.28 -6.06
N MET A 137 -0.04 -4.34 -5.35
CA MET A 137 0.40 -4.31 -3.97
C MET A 137 1.93 -4.33 -3.91
N PRO A 138 2.59 -3.33 -3.33
CA PRO A 138 4.03 -3.40 -3.06
C PRO A 138 4.34 -4.56 -2.11
N ALA A 139 5.42 -5.27 -2.40
CA ALA A 139 5.89 -6.36 -1.58
C ALA A 139 7.42 -6.44 -1.58
N VAL A 140 7.99 -6.89 -0.48
CA VAL A 140 9.41 -7.21 -0.33
C VAL A 140 9.59 -8.70 -0.50
N VAL A 141 10.49 -9.10 -1.39
CA VAL A 141 10.83 -10.50 -1.58
C VAL A 141 11.75 -10.96 -0.45
N LEU A 142 11.29 -11.95 0.32
CA LEU A 142 12.03 -12.53 1.44
C LEU A 142 12.88 -13.72 1.00
N GLU A 143 12.31 -14.60 0.18
CA GLU A 143 12.95 -15.84 -0.25
C GLU A 143 12.67 -16.10 -1.72
N ILE A 144 13.68 -16.59 -2.44
CA ILE A 144 13.55 -16.98 -3.84
C ILE A 144 14.10 -18.40 -4.02
N ASP A 145 13.26 -19.27 -4.58
CA ASP A 145 13.65 -20.56 -5.10
C ASP A 145 13.17 -20.67 -6.56
N LYS A 146 13.64 -21.69 -7.28
CA LYS A 146 13.27 -21.91 -8.69
C LYS A 146 11.77 -22.11 -8.92
N GLN A 147 11.03 -22.56 -7.91
CA GLN A 147 9.61 -22.92 -8.00
C GLN A 147 8.70 -22.07 -7.15
N LYS A 148 9.25 -21.26 -6.23
CA LYS A 148 8.49 -20.40 -5.33
C LYS A 148 9.21 -19.09 -5.04
N VAL A 149 8.43 -18.06 -4.81
CA VAL A 149 8.90 -16.78 -4.28
C VAL A 149 8.04 -16.45 -3.06
N ILE A 150 8.68 -16.16 -1.95
CA ILE A 150 8.00 -15.72 -0.73
C ILE A 150 8.17 -14.20 -0.64
N ALA A 151 7.06 -13.50 -0.53
CA ALA A 151 7.03 -12.05 -0.47
C ALA A 151 6.20 -11.56 0.71
N TYR A 152 6.68 -10.52 1.37
CA TYR A 152 6.00 -9.81 2.43
C TYR A 152 5.32 -8.56 1.86
N THR A 153 4.01 -8.44 2.03
CA THR A 153 3.22 -7.37 1.43
C THR A 153 3.08 -6.16 2.35
N ARG A 154 2.77 -5.01 1.79
CA ARG A 154 2.46 -3.79 2.57
C ARG A 154 1.31 -3.97 3.57
N ARG A 155 0.48 -4.99 3.43
CA ARG A 155 -0.59 -5.31 4.39
C ARG A 155 -0.08 -6.09 5.61
N GLY A 156 1.20 -6.45 5.65
CA GLY A 156 1.78 -7.28 6.70
C GLY A 156 1.45 -8.76 6.52
N GLU A 157 1.21 -9.21 5.29
CA GLU A 157 0.89 -10.59 4.97
C GLU A 157 2.04 -11.22 4.18
N THR A 158 2.41 -12.44 4.53
CA THR A 158 3.38 -13.22 3.74
C THR A 158 2.64 -14.04 2.69
N VAL A 159 3.01 -13.85 1.43
CA VAL A 159 2.39 -14.50 0.27
C VAL A 159 3.41 -15.37 -0.42
N THR A 160 3.01 -16.61 -0.78
CA THR A 160 3.83 -17.52 -1.58
C THR A 160 3.33 -17.53 -3.02
N LEU A 161 4.19 -17.13 -3.94
CA LEU A 161 3.95 -17.18 -5.39
C LEU A 161 4.57 -18.45 -5.97
N SER A 162 3.80 -19.19 -6.78
CA SER A 162 4.27 -20.42 -7.44
C SER A 162 3.57 -20.65 -8.77
N GLY A 163 4.07 -21.61 -9.58
CA GLY A 163 3.43 -22.03 -10.82
C GLY A 163 3.23 -20.89 -11.82
N ASP A 164 2.00 -20.67 -12.24
CA ASP A 164 1.66 -19.68 -13.27
C ASP A 164 1.98 -18.24 -12.87
N ALA A 165 1.98 -17.91 -11.58
CA ALA A 165 2.36 -16.60 -11.08
C ALA A 165 3.82 -16.25 -11.36
N LEU A 166 4.69 -17.26 -11.53
CA LEU A 166 6.12 -17.07 -11.80
C LEU A 166 6.46 -17.02 -13.30
N LYS A 167 5.53 -17.31 -14.19
CA LYS A 167 5.81 -17.33 -15.65
C LYS A 167 6.38 -16.01 -16.15
N PHE A 168 5.90 -14.89 -15.63
CA PHE A 168 6.37 -13.56 -16.02
C PHE A 168 7.85 -13.31 -15.68
N ILE A 169 8.34 -13.90 -14.60
CA ILE A 169 9.72 -13.75 -14.09
C ILE A 169 10.57 -14.99 -14.32
N ALA A 170 10.06 -16.02 -15.02
CA ALA A 170 10.72 -17.32 -15.17
C ALA A 170 12.14 -17.21 -15.73
N ARG A 171 12.36 -16.31 -16.70
CA ARG A 171 13.69 -16.05 -17.26
C ARG A 171 14.66 -15.50 -16.21
N ALA A 172 14.22 -14.52 -15.42
CA ALA A 172 15.03 -13.93 -14.37
C ALA A 172 15.34 -14.92 -13.23
N LEU A 173 14.42 -15.84 -12.92
CA LEU A 173 14.67 -16.93 -11.96
C LEU A 173 15.67 -17.97 -12.47
N ALA A 174 15.74 -18.17 -13.78
CA ALA A 174 16.67 -19.13 -14.40
C ALA A 174 18.11 -18.58 -14.50
N GLU A 175 18.29 -17.27 -14.55
CA GLU A 175 19.61 -16.64 -14.68
C GLU A 175 20.35 -16.64 -13.34
N LYS A 176 21.62 -17.12 -13.32
CA LYS A 176 22.45 -17.18 -12.09
C LYS A 176 22.76 -15.80 -11.49
N SER A 177 22.70 -14.75 -12.29
CA SER A 177 22.93 -13.35 -11.92
C SER A 177 21.62 -12.56 -11.79
N SER A 178 20.53 -13.24 -11.42
CA SER A 178 19.22 -12.62 -11.34
C SER A 178 19.22 -11.41 -10.40
N PRO A 179 18.76 -10.25 -10.84
CA PRO A 179 18.55 -9.09 -9.97
C PRO A 179 17.50 -9.33 -8.89
N LEU A 180 16.79 -10.47 -8.96
CA LEU A 180 15.80 -10.90 -7.97
C LEU A 180 16.42 -11.48 -6.70
N LYS A 181 17.71 -11.78 -6.67
CA LYS A 181 18.33 -12.25 -5.43
C LYS A 181 18.31 -11.09 -4.43
N PRO A 182 17.62 -11.22 -3.27
CA PRO A 182 17.78 -10.26 -2.22
C PRO A 182 19.26 -10.17 -1.87
N VAL A 183 19.82 -8.99 -1.93
CA VAL A 183 21.15 -8.76 -1.35
C VAL A 183 20.91 -8.75 0.16
N ARG A 184 21.20 -9.90 0.79
CA ARG A 184 21.33 -9.96 2.24
C ARG A 184 22.52 -9.15 2.69
#